data_d213092d3c0605d02d04dc43c09f492d
#
_entry.id   d213092d3c0605d02d04dc43c09f492d
#
_cell.length_a   1.000
_cell.length_b   1.000
_cell.length_c   1.000
_cell.angle_alpha   90.00
_cell.angle_beta   90.00
_cell.angle_gamma   90.00
#
_symmetry.space_group_name_H-M   'P 1'
#
loop_
_entity.id
_entity.type
_entity.pdbx_description
1 polymer ?
#
loop_
_entity_poly.entity_id
_entity_poly.type
_entity_poly.pdbx_seq_one_letter_code
_entity_poly.pdbx_strand_id
1 'polypeptide(L)'
;DLADGAANQAAVVEELTATVENVSEQVAQNSKTAKEISGRVDELGNSILDSNSKMREMVDSMNEINVASKEIDKIIATINEIAAQTNLLALNASIEAARAGEAGRGFAVVANQVNVLADQSAQAAKESSLLIETSVKAVEKGMVIAGQTAAKLEEVAESSKTITEEVANIADTLETQTTEIYQINQGIEQINDVVQTNSATSEECAAASQEMSNEAENLRGLIQKFQVAKN
;
A
#
# COMPACT_ATOMS: atom_id res chain seq x y z
N ASP A 1 12.29 58.68 8.90
CA ASP A 1 12.87 57.39 9.34
C ASP A 1 11.88 56.52 10.17
N LEU A 2 11.11 57.07 11.14
CA LEU A 2 10.17 56.32 11.95
C LEU A 2 8.90 55.95 11.16
N ALA A 3 8.39 56.86 10.36
CA ALA A 3 7.24 56.64 9.46
C ALA A 3 7.55 55.61 8.38
N ASP A 4 8.73 55.70 7.74
CA ASP A 4 9.18 54.69 6.76
C ASP A 4 9.33 53.30 7.40
N GLY A 5 9.83 53.27 8.65
CA GLY A 5 9.93 52.02 9.44
C GLY A 5 8.56 51.41 9.71
N ALA A 6 7.56 52.19 10.10
CA ALA A 6 6.19 51.74 10.33
C ALA A 6 5.52 51.22 9.05
N ALA A 7 5.70 51.92 7.92
CA ALA A 7 5.18 51.50 6.63
C ALA A 7 5.80 50.16 6.15
N ASN A 8 7.11 49.98 6.33
CA ASN A 8 7.77 48.74 6.01
C ASN A 8 7.31 47.58 6.94
N GLN A 9 7.08 47.86 8.23
CA GLN A 9 6.54 46.87 9.16
C GLN A 9 5.13 46.45 8.76
N ALA A 10 4.28 47.38 8.35
CA ALA A 10 2.93 47.07 7.86
C ALA A 10 2.96 46.12 6.64
N ALA A 11 3.83 46.39 5.68
CA ALA A 11 4.00 45.50 4.51
C ALA A 11 4.47 44.10 4.90
N VAL A 12 5.41 43.97 5.86
CA VAL A 12 5.87 42.69 6.37
C VAL A 12 4.76 41.93 7.12
N VAL A 13 3.90 42.65 7.88
CA VAL A 13 2.75 42.04 8.57
C VAL A 13 1.71 41.50 7.57
N GLU A 14 1.46 42.22 6.49
CA GLU A 14 0.58 41.71 5.41
C GLU A 14 1.15 40.46 4.74
N GLU A 15 2.45 40.43 4.45
CA GLU A 15 3.11 39.26 3.87
C GLU A 15 3.09 38.05 4.84
N LEU A 16 3.33 38.31 6.16
CA LEU A 16 3.24 37.27 7.20
C LEU A 16 1.82 36.71 7.30
N THR A 17 0.80 37.58 7.28
CA THR A 17 -0.61 37.17 7.33
C THR A 17 -0.93 36.24 6.16
N ALA A 18 -0.59 36.64 4.92
CA ALA A 18 -0.81 35.81 3.74
C ALA A 18 -0.05 34.48 3.81
N THR A 19 1.17 34.48 4.36
CA THR A 19 1.96 33.26 4.54
C THR A 19 1.31 32.31 5.55
N VAL A 20 0.82 32.83 6.67
CA VAL A 20 0.18 32.02 7.71
C VAL A 20 -1.17 31.47 7.23
N GLU A 21 -1.94 32.23 6.45
CA GLU A 21 -3.15 31.75 5.79
C GLU A 21 -2.84 30.56 4.86
N ASN A 22 -1.82 30.67 4.02
CA ASN A 22 -1.38 29.57 3.15
C ASN A 22 -0.97 28.33 3.95
N VAL A 23 -0.20 28.49 5.03
CA VAL A 23 0.20 27.38 5.90
C VAL A 23 -1.02 26.75 6.57
N SER A 24 -1.99 27.55 7.02
CA SER A 24 -3.24 27.07 7.60
C SER A 24 -4.04 26.21 6.61
N GLU A 25 -4.13 26.64 5.36
CA GLU A 25 -4.79 25.88 4.29
C GLU A 25 -4.07 24.56 4.02
N GLN A 26 -2.73 24.56 3.97
CA GLN A 26 -1.92 23.36 3.81
C GLN A 26 -2.13 22.38 4.96
N VAL A 27 -2.17 22.84 6.21
CA VAL A 27 -2.42 21.99 7.39
C VAL A 27 -3.81 21.37 7.32
N ALA A 28 -4.83 22.14 6.94
CA ALA A 28 -6.18 21.63 6.74
C ALA A 28 -6.24 20.58 5.63
N GLN A 29 -5.57 20.82 4.50
CA GLN A 29 -5.50 19.87 3.40
C GLN A 29 -4.75 18.58 3.81
N ASN A 30 -3.63 18.70 4.54
CA ASN A 30 -2.89 17.55 5.05
C ASN A 30 -3.73 16.72 6.03
N SER A 31 -4.53 17.37 6.90
CA SER A 31 -5.45 16.69 7.82
C SER A 31 -6.51 15.87 7.05
N LYS A 32 -7.06 16.46 5.98
CA LYS A 32 -7.98 15.74 5.10
C LYS A 32 -7.31 14.53 4.45
N THR A 33 -6.11 14.72 3.91
CA THR A 33 -5.32 13.66 3.27
C THR A 33 -4.99 12.54 4.25
N ALA A 34 -4.59 12.86 5.48
CA ALA A 34 -4.33 11.86 6.52
C ALA A 34 -5.57 11.00 6.81
N LYS A 35 -6.75 11.61 6.92
CA LYS A 35 -8.02 10.88 7.09
C LYS A 35 -8.34 9.96 5.90
N GLU A 36 -8.12 10.43 4.68
CA GLU A 36 -8.32 9.62 3.46
C GLU A 36 -7.36 8.43 3.41
N ILE A 37 -6.08 8.64 3.79
CA ILE A 37 -5.09 7.56 3.86
C ILE A 37 -5.52 6.54 4.92
N SER A 38 -5.93 6.97 6.11
CA SER A 38 -6.43 6.08 7.16
C SER A 38 -7.56 5.17 6.65
N GLY A 39 -8.56 5.75 5.97
CA GLY A 39 -9.65 4.96 5.39
C GLY A 39 -9.19 3.94 4.35
N ARG A 40 -8.24 4.33 3.48
CA ARG A 40 -7.68 3.41 2.47
C ARG A 40 -6.86 2.28 3.08
N VAL A 41 -6.15 2.54 4.17
CA VAL A 41 -5.36 1.52 4.88
C VAL A 41 -6.29 0.52 5.58
N ASP A 42 -7.41 0.97 6.13
CA ASP A 42 -8.44 0.08 6.70
C ASP A 42 -9.07 -0.82 5.62
N GLU A 43 -9.39 -0.27 4.44
CA GLU A 43 -9.89 -1.05 3.30
C GLU A 43 -8.84 -2.07 2.82
N LEU A 44 -7.55 -1.66 2.78
CA LEU A 44 -6.44 -2.55 2.44
C LEU A 44 -6.34 -3.69 3.46
N GLY A 45 -6.42 -3.40 4.75
CA GLY A 45 -6.42 -4.40 5.82
C GLY A 45 -7.51 -5.46 5.63
N ASN A 46 -8.73 -5.03 5.34
CA ASN A 46 -9.86 -5.93 5.06
C ASN A 46 -9.61 -6.79 3.80
N SER A 47 -9.05 -6.19 2.75
CA SER A 47 -8.73 -6.91 1.50
C SER A 47 -7.63 -7.96 1.70
N ILE A 48 -6.66 -7.69 2.57
CA ILE A 48 -5.60 -8.65 2.94
C ILE A 48 -6.20 -9.81 3.73
N LEU A 49 -7.11 -9.55 4.68
CA LEU A 49 -7.78 -10.61 5.44
C LEU A 49 -8.60 -11.53 4.54
N ASP A 50 -9.36 -10.99 3.60
CA ASP A 50 -10.10 -11.78 2.60
C ASP A 50 -9.14 -12.60 1.72
N SER A 51 -8.06 -11.97 1.22
CA SER A 51 -7.05 -12.64 0.41
C SER A 51 -6.38 -13.79 1.17
N ASN A 52 -6.09 -13.63 2.46
CA ASN A 52 -5.50 -14.67 3.29
C ASN A 52 -6.48 -15.83 3.52
N SER A 53 -7.78 -15.53 3.69
CA SER A 53 -8.84 -16.55 3.74
C SER A 53 -8.89 -17.36 2.44
N LYS A 54 -8.84 -16.68 1.29
CA LYS A 54 -8.80 -17.34 -0.04
C LYS A 54 -7.56 -18.21 -0.25
N MET A 55 -6.40 -17.78 0.27
CA MET A 55 -5.18 -18.59 0.23
C MET A 55 -5.33 -19.89 1.04
N ARG A 56 -5.98 -19.83 2.19
CA ARG A 56 -6.27 -21.03 3.01
C ARG A 56 -7.22 -21.98 2.27
N GLU A 57 -8.33 -21.47 1.73
CA GLU A 57 -9.26 -22.27 0.92
C GLU A 57 -8.55 -22.92 -0.28
N MET A 58 -7.61 -22.20 -0.93
CA MET A 58 -6.82 -22.75 -2.02
C MET A 58 -5.90 -23.89 -1.57
N VAL A 59 -5.24 -23.76 -0.41
CA VAL A 59 -4.40 -24.82 0.15
C VAL A 59 -5.25 -26.05 0.49
N ASP A 60 -6.42 -25.87 1.06
CA ASP A 60 -7.35 -26.96 1.38
C ASP A 60 -7.80 -27.68 0.11
N SER A 61 -8.20 -26.92 -0.93
CA SER A 61 -8.58 -27.49 -2.23
C SER A 61 -7.43 -28.26 -2.90
N MET A 62 -6.21 -27.72 -2.84
CA MET A 62 -5.01 -28.44 -3.34
C MET A 62 -4.72 -29.71 -2.57
N ASN A 63 -4.95 -29.72 -1.25
CA ASN A 63 -4.81 -30.92 -0.44
C ASN A 63 -5.86 -31.99 -0.84
N GLU A 64 -7.10 -31.60 -1.10
CA GLU A 64 -8.14 -32.50 -1.61
C GLU A 64 -7.73 -33.11 -2.96
N ILE A 65 -7.20 -32.29 -3.90
CA ILE A 65 -6.69 -32.76 -5.19
C ILE A 65 -5.54 -33.76 -5.00
N ASN A 66 -4.62 -33.47 -4.04
CA ASN A 66 -3.52 -34.38 -3.73
C ASN A 66 -4.01 -35.76 -3.23
N VAL A 67 -5.00 -35.75 -2.33
CA VAL A 67 -5.61 -36.97 -1.81
C VAL A 67 -6.31 -37.74 -2.94
N ALA A 68 -7.13 -37.07 -3.74
CA ALA A 68 -7.82 -37.67 -4.88
C ALA A 68 -6.83 -38.25 -5.90
N SER A 69 -5.75 -37.55 -6.21
CA SER A 69 -4.72 -38.02 -7.14
C SER A 69 -4.03 -39.31 -6.63
N LYS A 70 -3.74 -39.38 -5.33
CA LYS A 70 -3.19 -40.59 -4.71
C LYS A 70 -4.16 -41.80 -4.77
N GLU A 71 -5.47 -41.55 -4.65
CA GLU A 71 -6.48 -42.63 -4.82
C GLU A 71 -6.55 -43.09 -6.27
N ILE A 72 -6.46 -42.14 -7.23
CA ILE A 72 -6.41 -42.49 -8.66
C ILE A 72 -5.17 -43.35 -8.97
N ASP A 73 -4.01 -43.01 -8.40
CA ASP A 73 -2.78 -43.79 -8.60
C ASP A 73 -2.95 -45.25 -8.13
N LYS A 74 -3.62 -45.46 -6.98
CA LYS A 74 -3.97 -46.83 -6.53
C LYS A 74 -4.87 -47.58 -7.52
N ILE A 75 -5.87 -46.89 -8.09
CA ILE A 75 -6.77 -47.48 -9.10
C ILE A 75 -5.97 -47.86 -10.35
N ILE A 76 -5.07 -47.01 -10.79
CA ILE A 76 -4.20 -47.25 -11.96
C ILE A 76 -3.27 -48.42 -11.70
N ALA A 77 -2.70 -48.56 -10.50
CA ALA A 77 -1.91 -49.70 -10.10
C ALA A 77 -2.72 -50.99 -10.20
N THR A 78 -3.98 -50.99 -9.73
CA THR A 78 -4.89 -52.14 -9.85
C THR A 78 -5.22 -52.46 -11.31
N ILE A 79 -5.42 -51.49 -12.16
CA ILE A 79 -5.65 -51.69 -13.61
C ILE A 79 -4.43 -52.34 -14.26
N ASN A 80 -3.22 -51.92 -13.89
CA ASN A 80 -1.98 -52.51 -14.36
C ASN A 80 -1.85 -54.01 -13.94
N GLU A 81 -2.22 -54.33 -12.68
CA GLU A 81 -2.28 -55.70 -12.20
C GLU A 81 -3.29 -56.56 -12.97
N ILE A 82 -4.50 -56.00 -13.22
CA ILE A 82 -5.55 -56.71 -14.03
C ILE A 82 -5.05 -56.92 -15.46
N ALA A 83 -4.39 -55.96 -16.06
CA ALA A 83 -3.81 -56.11 -17.39
C ALA A 83 -2.75 -57.20 -17.42
N ALA A 84 -1.87 -57.26 -16.44
CA ALA A 84 -0.85 -58.33 -16.31
C ALA A 84 -1.50 -59.74 -16.14
N GLN A 85 -2.53 -59.83 -15.29
CA GLN A 85 -3.27 -61.08 -15.11
C GLN A 85 -3.99 -61.51 -16.38
N THR A 86 -4.62 -60.55 -17.11
CA THR A 86 -5.30 -60.80 -18.39
C THR A 86 -4.30 -61.28 -19.43
N ASN A 87 -3.11 -60.70 -19.47
CA ASN A 87 -2.02 -61.11 -20.35
C ASN A 87 -1.61 -62.60 -20.08
N LEU A 88 -1.46 -62.96 -18.80
CA LEU A 88 -1.16 -64.36 -18.43
C LEU A 88 -2.30 -65.33 -18.79
N LEU A 89 -3.57 -64.93 -18.61
CA LEU A 89 -4.73 -65.70 -19.01
C LEU A 89 -4.78 -65.90 -20.52
N ALA A 90 -4.52 -64.86 -21.29
CA ALA A 90 -4.47 -64.90 -22.75
C ALA A 90 -3.33 -65.80 -23.24
N LEU A 91 -2.17 -65.74 -22.63
CA LEU A 91 -1.04 -66.61 -22.91
C LEU A 91 -1.39 -68.07 -22.65
N ASN A 92 -1.99 -68.40 -21.51
CA ASN A 92 -2.45 -69.76 -21.18
C ASN A 92 -3.49 -70.27 -22.19
N ALA A 93 -4.45 -69.42 -22.57
CA ALA A 93 -5.45 -69.75 -23.59
C ALA A 93 -4.80 -70.00 -24.95
N SER A 94 -3.80 -69.22 -25.35
CA SER A 94 -3.04 -69.44 -26.59
C SER A 94 -2.27 -70.78 -26.58
N ILE A 95 -1.70 -71.17 -25.46
CA ILE A 95 -1.00 -72.46 -25.30
C ILE A 95 -1.98 -73.61 -25.43
N GLU A 96 -3.16 -73.54 -24.81
CA GLU A 96 -4.16 -74.61 -24.86
C GLU A 96 -4.84 -74.70 -26.23
N ALA A 97 -5.05 -73.53 -26.93
CA ALA A 97 -5.50 -73.51 -28.30
C ALA A 97 -4.50 -74.16 -29.26
N ALA A 98 -3.20 -73.94 -29.09
CA ALA A 98 -2.17 -74.62 -29.85
C ALA A 98 -2.16 -76.16 -29.58
N ARG A 99 -2.44 -76.57 -28.34
CA ARG A 99 -2.55 -77.93 -27.96
C ARG A 99 -3.73 -78.67 -28.62
N ALA A 100 -4.83 -77.99 -28.86
CA ALA A 100 -6.00 -78.47 -29.56
C ALA A 100 -5.83 -78.64 -31.09
N GLY A 101 -4.71 -78.22 -31.67
CA GLY A 101 -4.39 -78.32 -33.08
C GLY A 101 -5.36 -77.55 -33.99
N GLU A 102 -5.84 -78.13 -35.08
CA GLU A 102 -6.76 -77.50 -36.02
C GLU A 102 -8.09 -77.05 -35.39
N ALA A 103 -8.60 -77.78 -34.40
CA ALA A 103 -9.82 -77.38 -33.68
C ALA A 103 -9.64 -76.12 -32.83
N GLY A 104 -8.43 -75.77 -32.45
CA GLY A 104 -8.08 -74.58 -31.60
C GLY A 104 -7.77 -73.31 -32.38
N ARG A 105 -7.64 -73.31 -33.71
CA ARG A 105 -7.19 -72.16 -34.53
C ARG A 105 -7.96 -70.88 -34.26
N GLY A 106 -9.30 -70.96 -34.19
CA GLY A 106 -10.15 -69.79 -33.91
C GLY A 106 -9.90 -69.19 -32.50
N PHE A 107 -9.72 -70.09 -31.50
CA PHE A 107 -9.40 -69.65 -30.11
C PHE A 107 -8.01 -69.04 -30.00
N ALA A 108 -7.03 -69.55 -30.76
CA ALA A 108 -5.68 -68.98 -30.74
C ALA A 108 -5.66 -67.51 -31.24
N VAL A 109 -6.47 -67.18 -32.25
CA VAL A 109 -6.61 -65.81 -32.76
C VAL A 109 -7.22 -64.89 -31.68
N VAL A 110 -8.28 -65.32 -31.03
CA VAL A 110 -8.93 -64.55 -29.96
C VAL A 110 -7.97 -64.35 -28.77
N ALA A 111 -7.28 -65.41 -28.35
CA ALA A 111 -6.31 -65.36 -27.27
C ALA A 111 -5.16 -64.35 -27.57
N ASN A 112 -4.64 -64.40 -28.82
CA ASN A 112 -3.61 -63.41 -29.21
C ASN A 112 -4.15 -61.97 -29.23
N GLN A 113 -5.41 -61.78 -29.66
CA GLN A 113 -6.04 -60.41 -29.63
C GLN A 113 -6.23 -59.92 -28.21
N VAL A 114 -6.60 -60.81 -27.26
CA VAL A 114 -6.72 -60.46 -25.81
C VAL A 114 -5.35 -60.14 -25.21
N ASN A 115 -4.29 -60.86 -25.63
CA ASN A 115 -2.91 -60.54 -25.21
C ASN A 115 -2.52 -59.12 -25.64
N VAL A 116 -2.74 -58.77 -26.92
CA VAL A 116 -2.45 -57.40 -27.44
C VAL A 116 -3.24 -56.32 -26.69
N LEU A 117 -4.52 -56.57 -26.36
CA LEU A 117 -5.36 -55.63 -25.61
C LEU A 117 -4.85 -55.48 -24.15
N ALA A 118 -4.39 -56.58 -23.55
CA ALA A 118 -3.81 -56.55 -22.20
C ALA A 118 -2.51 -55.70 -22.15
N ASP A 119 -1.62 -55.91 -23.15
CA ASP A 119 -0.38 -55.10 -23.25
C ASP A 119 -0.69 -53.62 -23.50
N GLN A 120 -1.66 -53.30 -24.36
CA GLN A 120 -2.10 -51.90 -24.56
C GLN A 120 -2.68 -51.31 -23.29
N SER A 121 -3.46 -52.07 -22.52
CA SER A 121 -4.02 -51.63 -21.23
C SER A 121 -2.93 -51.36 -20.18
N ALA A 122 -1.94 -52.25 -20.08
CA ALA A 122 -0.79 -52.07 -19.19
C ALA A 122 0.01 -50.81 -19.58
N GLN A 123 0.24 -50.56 -20.87
CA GLN A 123 0.93 -49.38 -21.33
C GLN A 123 0.13 -48.10 -21.04
N ALA A 124 -1.17 -48.07 -21.27
CA ALA A 124 -2.04 -46.95 -20.95
C ALA A 124 -2.09 -46.66 -19.44
N ALA A 125 -2.12 -47.72 -18.61
CA ALA A 125 -2.04 -47.57 -17.16
C ALA A 125 -0.71 -46.95 -16.73
N LYS A 126 0.41 -47.41 -17.29
CA LYS A 126 1.74 -46.80 -17.00
C LYS A 126 1.84 -45.35 -17.37
N GLU A 127 1.32 -44.97 -18.55
CA GLU A 127 1.30 -43.56 -19.00
C GLU A 127 0.41 -42.71 -18.09
N SER A 128 -0.73 -43.23 -17.66
CA SER A 128 -1.64 -42.58 -16.72
C SER A 128 -1.00 -42.37 -15.36
N SER A 129 -0.27 -43.34 -14.83
CA SER A 129 0.46 -43.21 -13.54
C SER A 129 1.51 -42.09 -13.61
N LEU A 130 2.24 -41.96 -14.74
CA LEU A 130 3.21 -40.88 -14.91
C LEU A 130 2.54 -39.48 -14.94
N LEU A 131 1.36 -39.38 -15.58
CA LEU A 131 0.59 -38.16 -15.57
C LEU A 131 0.10 -37.78 -14.17
N ILE A 132 -0.37 -38.76 -13.41
CA ILE A 132 -0.79 -38.56 -12.00
C ILE A 132 0.39 -38.15 -11.13
N GLU A 133 1.55 -38.81 -11.24
CA GLU A 133 2.75 -38.41 -10.51
C GLU A 133 3.15 -36.95 -10.83
N THR A 134 3.09 -36.56 -12.08
CA THR A 134 3.37 -35.18 -12.52
C THR A 134 2.35 -34.19 -11.94
N SER A 135 1.07 -34.59 -11.89
CA SER A 135 -0.01 -33.79 -11.31
C SER A 135 0.18 -33.58 -9.80
N VAL A 136 0.53 -34.65 -9.07
CA VAL A 136 0.84 -34.58 -7.63
C VAL A 136 1.99 -33.61 -7.36
N LYS A 137 3.08 -33.71 -8.12
CA LYS A 137 4.22 -32.77 -8.00
C LYS A 137 3.82 -31.32 -8.28
N ALA A 138 2.96 -31.10 -9.26
CA ALA A 138 2.45 -29.75 -9.56
C ALA A 138 1.58 -29.19 -8.43
N VAL A 139 0.73 -30.02 -7.82
CA VAL A 139 -0.11 -29.66 -6.67
C VAL A 139 0.75 -29.35 -5.45
N GLU A 140 1.75 -30.18 -5.15
CA GLU A 140 2.68 -29.95 -4.03
C GLU A 140 3.43 -28.61 -4.20
N LYS A 141 3.90 -28.32 -5.41
CA LYS A 141 4.52 -27.03 -5.72
C LYS A 141 3.54 -25.87 -5.54
N GLY A 142 2.29 -26.06 -5.97
CA GLY A 142 1.22 -25.08 -5.78
C GLY A 142 0.94 -24.78 -4.31
N MET A 143 0.87 -25.81 -3.45
CA MET A 143 0.71 -25.65 -2.00
C MET A 143 1.84 -24.82 -1.37
N VAL A 144 3.10 -25.08 -1.78
CA VAL A 144 4.25 -24.31 -1.30
C VAL A 144 4.13 -22.83 -1.70
N ILE A 145 3.76 -22.55 -2.95
CA ILE A 145 3.58 -21.19 -3.44
C ILE A 145 2.44 -20.49 -2.69
N ALA A 146 1.32 -21.18 -2.48
CA ALA A 146 0.18 -20.64 -1.74
C ALA A 146 0.56 -20.31 -0.29
N GLY A 147 1.30 -21.18 0.38
CA GLY A 147 1.80 -20.95 1.73
C GLY A 147 2.76 -19.75 1.80
N GLN A 148 3.66 -19.61 0.84
CA GLN A 148 4.56 -18.46 0.74
C GLN A 148 3.78 -17.15 0.49
N THR A 149 2.73 -17.21 -0.34
CA THR A 149 1.87 -16.06 -0.61
C THR A 149 1.09 -15.64 0.63
N ALA A 150 0.55 -16.59 1.40
CA ALA A 150 -0.13 -16.32 2.67
C ALA A 150 0.81 -15.65 3.68
N ALA A 151 2.05 -16.13 3.82
CA ALA A 151 3.05 -15.51 4.68
C ALA A 151 3.39 -14.06 4.24
N LYS A 152 3.47 -13.80 2.92
CA LYS A 152 3.68 -12.44 2.41
C LYS A 152 2.48 -11.52 2.65
N LEU A 153 1.27 -12.04 2.60
CA LEU A 153 0.08 -11.27 2.96
C LEU A 153 0.08 -10.89 4.45
N GLU A 154 0.58 -11.74 5.34
CA GLU A 154 0.75 -11.42 6.76
C GLU A 154 1.77 -10.29 6.97
N GLU A 155 2.90 -10.30 6.24
CA GLU A 155 3.87 -9.18 6.28
C GLU A 155 3.24 -7.85 5.80
N VAL A 156 2.40 -7.90 4.75
CA VAL A 156 1.69 -6.71 4.25
C VAL A 156 0.65 -6.23 5.26
N ALA A 157 -0.03 -7.14 5.97
CA ALA A 157 -0.97 -6.79 7.03
C ALA A 157 -0.28 -6.04 8.19
N GLU A 158 0.88 -6.53 8.63
CA GLU A 158 1.67 -5.86 9.69
C GLU A 158 2.18 -4.49 9.23
N SER A 159 2.65 -4.38 7.97
CA SER A 159 3.05 -3.10 7.39
C SER A 159 1.87 -2.10 7.33
N SER A 160 0.66 -2.58 6.99
CA SER A 160 -0.54 -1.73 6.98
C SER A 160 -0.86 -1.20 8.38
N LYS A 161 -0.70 -2.02 9.43
CA LYS A 161 -0.88 -1.58 10.81
C LYS A 161 0.11 -0.50 11.19
N THR A 162 1.38 -0.66 10.83
CA THR A 162 2.41 0.37 11.05
C THR A 162 2.04 1.69 10.36
N ILE A 163 1.55 1.64 9.11
CA ILE A 163 1.09 2.84 8.40
C ILE A 163 -0.10 3.49 9.13
N THR A 164 -1.03 2.72 9.68
CA THR A 164 -2.15 3.27 10.46
C THR A 164 -1.65 4.05 11.68
N GLU A 165 -0.65 3.51 12.40
CA GLU A 165 -0.04 4.18 13.55
C GLU A 165 0.71 5.46 13.14
N GLU A 166 1.45 5.43 12.03
CA GLU A 166 2.13 6.62 11.50
C GLU A 166 1.15 7.72 11.07
N VAL A 167 0.05 7.34 10.41
CA VAL A 167 -1.00 8.29 10.01
C VAL A 167 -1.71 8.91 11.21
N ALA A 168 -1.93 8.13 12.28
CA ALA A 168 -2.47 8.65 13.54
C ALA A 168 -1.53 9.69 14.16
N ASN A 169 -0.22 9.45 14.18
CA ASN A 169 0.78 10.40 14.64
C ASN A 169 0.83 11.69 13.78
N ILE A 170 0.66 11.55 12.46
CA ILE A 170 0.54 12.71 11.56
C ILE A 170 -0.70 13.53 11.93
N ALA A 171 -1.85 12.89 12.17
CA ALA A 171 -3.07 13.58 12.53
C ALA A 171 -2.93 14.37 13.85
N ASP A 172 -2.29 13.80 14.86
CA ASP A 172 -1.99 14.47 16.14
C ASP A 172 -1.04 15.68 15.96
N THR A 173 -0.02 15.50 15.11
CA THR A 173 0.90 16.59 14.75
C THR A 173 0.17 17.75 14.05
N LEU A 174 -0.76 17.45 13.14
CA LEU A 174 -1.55 18.45 12.44
C LEU A 174 -2.52 19.20 13.37
N GLU A 175 -3.06 18.54 14.39
CA GLU A 175 -3.87 19.19 15.43
C GLU A 175 -3.03 20.17 16.25
N THR A 176 -1.79 19.77 16.61
CA THR A 176 -0.82 20.63 17.27
C THR A 176 -0.48 21.84 16.40
N GLN A 177 -0.16 21.63 15.12
CA GLN A 177 0.13 22.71 14.17
C GLN A 177 -1.04 23.68 14.02
N THR A 178 -2.27 23.18 14.02
CA THR A 178 -3.46 24.02 13.97
C THR A 178 -3.52 24.97 15.18
N THR A 179 -3.18 24.48 16.37
CA THR A 179 -3.11 25.27 17.58
C THR A 179 -2.00 26.31 17.53
N GLU A 180 -0.82 25.93 17.02
CA GLU A 180 0.32 26.84 16.84
C GLU A 180 0.02 27.97 15.84
N ILE A 181 -0.63 27.65 14.73
CA ILE A 181 -1.08 28.64 13.74
C ILE A 181 -2.04 29.65 14.38
N TYR A 182 -2.97 29.19 15.21
CA TYR A 182 -3.86 30.09 15.94
C TYR A 182 -3.08 31.05 16.85
N GLN A 183 -2.05 30.57 17.57
CA GLN A 183 -1.19 31.41 18.41
C GLN A 183 -0.36 32.40 17.57
N ILE A 184 0.15 31.98 16.41
CA ILE A 184 0.86 32.85 15.49
C ILE A 184 -0.07 33.98 14.98
N ASN A 185 -1.32 33.66 14.62
CA ASN A 185 -2.29 34.68 14.22
C ASN A 185 -2.55 35.71 15.32
N GLN A 186 -2.70 35.27 16.57
CA GLN A 186 -2.80 36.21 17.72
C GLN A 186 -1.57 37.08 17.86
N GLY A 187 -0.37 36.54 17.63
CA GLY A 187 0.87 37.31 17.64
C GLY A 187 0.93 38.33 16.52
N ILE A 188 0.46 38.00 15.32
CA ILE A 188 0.38 38.91 14.17
C ILE A 188 -0.59 40.06 14.47
N GLU A 189 -1.76 39.80 15.08
CA GLU A 189 -2.70 40.86 15.50
C GLU A 189 -2.03 41.84 16.48
N GLN A 190 -1.29 41.33 17.48
CA GLN A 190 -0.54 42.18 18.41
C GLN A 190 0.55 43.02 17.71
N ILE A 191 1.25 42.43 16.74
CA ILE A 191 2.26 43.18 15.97
C ILE A 191 1.57 44.25 15.15
N ASN A 192 0.42 44.01 14.56
CA ASN A 192 -0.35 45.00 13.80
C ASN A 192 -0.76 46.18 14.66
N ASP A 193 -1.21 45.94 15.90
CA ASP A 193 -1.54 47.00 16.87
C ASP A 193 -0.30 47.86 17.20
N VAL A 194 0.87 47.26 17.35
CA VAL A 194 2.12 47.96 17.56
C VAL A 194 2.53 48.80 16.36
N VAL A 195 2.35 48.25 15.14
CA VAL A 195 2.64 49.00 13.89
C VAL A 195 1.73 50.21 13.76
N GLN A 196 0.44 50.06 14.07
CA GLN A 196 -0.48 51.23 14.07
C GLN A 196 -0.09 52.29 15.10
N THR A 197 0.30 51.86 16.31
CA THR A 197 0.78 52.77 17.36
C THR A 197 2.06 53.47 16.92
N ASN A 198 2.98 52.76 16.29
CA ASN A 198 4.22 53.36 15.76
C ASN A 198 3.92 54.40 14.64
N SER A 199 2.94 54.11 13.77
CA SER A 199 2.52 55.03 12.74
C SER A 199 1.95 56.33 13.36
N ALA A 200 1.03 56.23 14.32
CA ALA A 200 0.47 57.39 15.04
C ALA A 200 1.53 58.18 15.78
N THR A 201 2.45 57.50 16.49
CA THR A 201 3.55 58.14 17.17
C THR A 201 4.49 58.87 16.18
N SER A 202 4.70 58.29 15.01
CA SER A 202 5.52 58.92 13.95
C SER A 202 4.92 60.21 13.44
N GLU A 203 3.59 60.25 13.24
CA GLU A 203 2.87 61.48 12.87
C GLU A 203 2.95 62.54 13.94
N GLU A 204 2.77 62.19 15.22
CA GLU A 204 2.91 63.10 16.33
C GLU A 204 4.35 63.66 16.47
N CYS A 205 5.37 62.80 16.32
CA CYS A 205 6.76 63.24 16.31
C CYS A 205 7.07 64.18 15.12
N ALA A 206 6.51 63.92 13.95
CA ALA A 206 6.69 64.82 12.80
C ALA A 206 6.04 66.18 13.06
N ALA A 207 4.83 66.23 13.64
CA ALA A 207 4.13 67.44 13.98
C ALA A 207 4.91 68.24 15.07
N ALA A 208 5.36 67.58 16.13
CA ALA A 208 6.15 68.23 17.18
C ALA A 208 7.50 68.75 16.65
N SER A 209 8.15 68.03 15.73
CA SER A 209 9.39 68.46 15.09
C SER A 209 9.17 69.69 14.22
N GLN A 210 8.04 69.81 13.52
CA GLN A 210 7.68 70.96 12.75
C GLN A 210 7.40 72.20 13.64
N GLU A 211 6.67 71.99 14.79
CA GLU A 211 6.44 73.06 15.75
C GLU A 211 7.76 73.58 16.38
N MET A 212 8.67 72.64 16.77
CA MET A 212 9.99 73.02 17.26
C MET A 212 10.80 73.78 16.23
N SER A 213 10.74 73.39 14.94
CA SER A 213 11.41 74.09 13.88
C SER A 213 10.87 75.52 13.70
N ASN A 214 9.55 75.70 13.74
CA ASN A 214 8.89 77.01 13.64
C ASN A 214 9.25 77.88 14.86
N GLU A 215 9.28 77.36 16.09
CA GLU A 215 9.64 78.09 17.27
C GLU A 215 11.13 78.48 17.30
N ALA A 216 12.02 77.62 16.82
CA ALA A 216 13.43 77.91 16.63
C ALA A 216 13.62 79.07 15.60
N GLU A 217 12.85 79.12 14.54
CA GLU A 217 12.89 80.19 13.56
C GLU A 217 12.35 81.51 14.11
N ASN A 218 11.29 81.43 14.94
CA ASN A 218 10.75 82.61 15.66
C ASN A 218 11.81 83.18 16.65
N LEU A 219 12.43 82.29 17.45
CA LEU A 219 13.51 82.70 18.37
C LEU A 219 14.69 83.29 17.62
N ARG A 220 15.08 82.75 16.48
CA ARG A 220 16.16 83.29 15.64
C ARG A 220 15.78 84.66 15.13
N GLY A 221 14.50 84.92 14.71
CA GLY A 221 13.99 86.24 14.30
C GLY A 221 13.97 87.22 15.41
N LEU A 222 13.65 86.82 16.69
CA LEU A 222 13.71 87.69 17.85
C LEU A 222 15.17 88.11 18.20
N ILE A 223 16.08 87.17 18.17
CA ILE A 223 17.53 87.40 18.43
C ILE A 223 18.11 88.40 17.38
N GLN A 224 17.74 88.23 16.12
CA GLN A 224 18.17 89.20 15.06
C GLN A 224 17.68 90.61 15.28
N LYS A 225 16.53 90.81 15.95
CA LYS A 225 16.02 92.13 16.33
C LYS A 225 16.79 92.78 17.49
N PHE A 226 17.42 91.97 18.33
CA PHE A 226 18.35 92.47 19.35
C PHE A 226 19.72 92.71 18.67
N GLN A 227 19.96 93.90 18.13
CA GLN A 227 21.31 94.28 17.69
C GLN A 227 22.23 94.17 18.92
N VAL A 228 23.04 93.12 18.98
CA VAL A 228 24.16 93.07 19.89
C VAL A 228 25.13 94.20 19.46
N ALA A 229 25.19 95.22 20.24
CA ALA A 229 26.15 96.30 20.05
C ALA A 229 27.57 95.70 20.01
N LYS A 230 28.23 95.79 18.84
CA LYS A 230 29.65 95.51 18.74
C LYS A 230 30.40 96.56 19.53
N ASN A 231 30.94 96.17 20.66
CA ASN A 231 32.07 96.88 21.24
C ASN A 231 33.34 96.55 20.50
#